data_75ad5e206c27c4081426020f8104551a
#
_entry.id   75ad5e206c27c4081426020f8104551a
#
_cell.length_a   1.000
_cell.length_b   1.000
_cell.length_c   1.000
_cell.angle_alpha   90.00
_cell.angle_beta   90.00
_cell.angle_gamma   90.00
#
_symmetry.space_group_name_H-M   'P 1'
#
loop_
_entity.id
_entity.type
_entity.pdbx_description
1 polymer ?
#
loop_
_entity_poly.entity_id
_entity_poly.type
_entity_poly.pdbx_seq_one_letter_code
_entity_poly.pdbx_strand_id
1 'polypeptide(L)' 'MLTLEQALQHGAAVGVKYYVKNSYDKIVGGTCTEEQALSMKKRLEEEDKHNPWTKGSTRFYITKIE' A
#
# COMPACT_ATOMS: atom_id res chain seq x y z
N MET A 1 2.18 -10.37 -14.26
CA MET A 1 2.13 -9.81 -12.91
C MET A 1 3.51 -9.27 -12.54
N LEU A 2 3.59 -8.03 -12.08
CA LEU A 2 4.85 -7.45 -11.66
C LEU A 2 5.33 -8.08 -10.35
N THR A 3 6.64 -8.34 -10.26
CA THR A 3 7.23 -8.74 -8.99
C THR A 3 7.31 -7.53 -8.07
N LEU A 4 7.52 -7.76 -6.78
CA LEU A 4 7.70 -6.69 -5.80
C LEU A 4 8.83 -5.76 -6.24
N GLU A 5 9.95 -6.33 -6.68
CA GLU A 5 11.11 -5.58 -7.13
C GLU A 5 10.79 -4.72 -8.35
N GLN A 6 10.08 -5.28 -9.34
CA GLN A 6 9.67 -4.53 -10.52
C GLN A 6 8.72 -3.39 -10.16
N ALA A 7 7.79 -3.63 -9.25
CA ALA A 7 6.86 -2.60 -8.79
C ALA A 7 7.60 -1.46 -8.09
N LEU A 8 8.60 -1.78 -7.26
CA LEU A 8 9.42 -0.79 -6.57
C LEU A 8 10.26 0.03 -7.54
N GLN A 9 10.88 -0.62 -8.53
CA GLN A 9 11.67 0.06 -9.55
C GLN A 9 10.79 1.01 -10.37
N HIS A 10 9.61 0.56 -10.73
CA HIS A 10 8.65 1.36 -11.49
C HIS A 10 8.18 2.56 -10.68
N GLY A 11 7.87 2.37 -9.41
CA GLY A 11 7.49 3.43 -8.50
C GLY A 11 8.62 4.44 -8.30
N ALA A 12 9.85 3.98 -8.13
CA ALA A 12 11.02 4.85 -7.97
C ALA A 12 11.21 5.75 -9.19
N ALA A 13 10.93 5.24 -10.39
CA ALA A 13 11.05 5.99 -11.63
C ALA A 13 10.08 7.19 -11.68
N VAL A 14 8.97 7.16 -10.95
CA VAL A 14 8.00 8.24 -10.89
C VAL A 14 8.00 8.98 -9.54
N GLY A 15 9.05 8.79 -8.74
CA GLY A 15 9.23 9.52 -7.49
C GLY A 15 8.50 8.92 -6.28
N VAL A 16 7.98 7.72 -6.39
CA VAL A 16 7.35 7.04 -5.26
C VAL A 16 8.41 6.64 -4.24
N LYS A 17 8.20 7.01 -2.98
CA LYS A 17 9.14 6.73 -1.89
C LYS A 17 8.57 5.79 -0.82
N TYR A 18 7.28 5.62 -0.80
CA TYR A 18 6.58 4.76 0.16
C TYR A 18 5.60 3.89 -0.58
N TYR A 19 5.39 2.68 -0.10
CA TYR A 19 4.31 1.85 -0.61
C TYR A 19 3.51 1.25 0.52
N VAL A 20 2.25 0.96 0.24
CA VAL A 20 1.33 0.33 1.17
C VAL A 20 1.10 -1.10 0.71
N LYS A 21 1.25 -2.04 1.62
CA LYS A 21 1.16 -3.46 1.37
C LYS A 21 0.10 -4.06 2.30
N ASN A 22 -0.64 -5.03 1.82
CA ASN A 22 -1.64 -5.69 2.66
C ASN A 22 -1.09 -6.96 3.31
N SER A 23 -1.89 -7.57 4.18
CA SER A 23 -1.50 -8.80 4.90
C SER A 23 -1.36 -10.02 3.99
N TYR A 24 -1.78 -9.91 2.73
CA TYR A 24 -1.61 -10.96 1.72
C TYR A 24 -0.34 -10.77 0.89
N ASP A 25 0.55 -9.90 1.35
CA ASP A 25 1.83 -9.61 0.70
C ASP A 25 1.69 -8.93 -0.66
N LYS A 26 0.61 -8.19 -0.85
CA LYS A 26 0.28 -7.52 -2.09
C LYS A 26 0.44 -6.02 -1.97
N ILE A 27 1.13 -5.38 -2.91
CA ILE A 27 1.23 -3.92 -2.94
C ILE A 27 -0.09 -3.36 -3.45
N VAL A 28 -0.71 -2.49 -2.64
CA VAL A 28 -2.00 -1.89 -2.96
C VAL A 28 -1.90 -0.43 -3.35
N GLY A 29 -0.76 0.20 -3.16
CA GLY A 29 -0.54 1.57 -3.59
C GLY A 29 0.85 2.07 -3.29
N GLY A 30 1.21 3.21 -3.89
CA GLY A 30 2.49 3.89 -3.67
C GLY A 30 2.28 5.40 -3.56
N THR A 31 3.10 6.05 -2.75
CA THR A 31 3.00 7.49 -2.53
C THR A 31 4.37 8.14 -2.49
N CYS A 32 4.40 9.47 -2.63
CA CYS A 32 5.64 10.24 -2.61
C CYS A 32 6.03 10.67 -1.19
N THR A 33 5.07 10.78 -0.28
CA THR A 33 5.32 11.22 1.10
C THR A 33 4.71 10.24 2.10
N GLU A 34 5.25 10.28 3.33
CA GLU A 34 4.72 9.46 4.42
C GLU A 34 3.29 9.84 4.77
N GLU A 35 2.96 11.13 4.76
CA GLU A 35 1.61 11.60 5.04
C GLU A 35 0.60 11.02 4.06
N GLN A 36 0.95 10.98 2.78
CA GLN A 36 0.11 10.37 1.75
C GLN A 36 -0.05 8.87 2.00
N ALA A 37 1.02 8.20 2.41
CA ALA A 37 0.97 6.78 2.72
C ALA A 37 0.05 6.50 3.91
N LEU A 38 0.13 7.32 4.95
CA LEU A 38 -0.74 7.19 6.14
C LEU A 38 -2.21 7.43 5.76
N SER A 39 -2.48 8.45 4.95
CA SER A 39 -3.83 8.74 4.48
C SER A 39 -4.39 7.59 3.64
N MET A 40 -3.58 7.04 2.76
CA MET A 40 -3.96 5.90 1.92
C MET A 40 -4.26 4.66 2.78
N LYS A 41 -3.38 4.38 3.73
CA LYS A 41 -3.57 3.26 4.66
C LYS A 41 -4.88 3.39 5.43
N LYS A 42 -5.15 4.58 5.97
CA LYS A 42 -6.38 4.85 6.71
C LYS A 42 -7.62 4.63 5.84
N ARG A 43 -7.60 5.13 4.62
CA ARG A 43 -8.71 4.95 3.68
C ARG A 43 -8.93 3.48 3.33
N LEU A 44 -7.87 2.73 3.10
CA LEU A 44 -7.95 1.31 2.79
C LEU A 44 -8.50 0.52 3.97
N GLU A 45 -8.10 0.87 5.19
CA GLU A 45 -8.62 0.25 6.41
C GLU A 45 -10.12 0.51 6.57
N GLU A 46 -10.57 1.73 6.27
CA GLU A 46 -11.99 2.09 6.31
C GLU A 46 -12.79 1.32 5.27
N GLU A 47 -12.29 1.22 4.04
CA GLU A 47 -12.93 0.44 2.99
C GLU A 47 -13.04 -1.03 3.37
N ASP A 48 -12.00 -1.57 4.00
CA ASP A 48 -11.96 -2.96 4.43
C ASP A 48 -13.01 -3.26 5.50
N LYS A 49 -13.28 -2.32 6.40
CA LYS A 49 -14.32 -2.47 7.42
C LYS A 49 -15.70 -2.68 6.82
N HIS A 50 -15.95 -2.08 5.65
CA HIS A 50 -17.22 -2.20 4.94
C HIS A 50 -17.21 -3.33 3.92
N ASN A 51 -16.10 -4.05 3.78
CA ASN A 51 -16.00 -5.17 2.87
C ASN A 51 -16.71 -6.39 3.48
N PRO A 52 -17.73 -6.95 2.80
CA PRO A 52 -18.49 -8.09 3.35
C PRO A 52 -17.64 -9.36 3.49
N TRP A 53 -16.52 -9.45 2.79
CA TRP A 53 -15.66 -10.62 2.82
C TRP A 53 -14.64 -10.58 3.95
N THR A 54 -14.01 -9.43 4.16
CA THR A 54 -12.93 -9.26 5.14
C THR A 54 -13.40 -8.66 6.46
N LYS A 55 -14.43 -7.82 6.43
CA LYS A 55 -15.02 -7.18 7.61
C LYS A 55 -13.99 -6.49 8.52
N GLY A 56 -12.97 -5.88 7.91
CA GLY A 56 -11.92 -5.20 8.65
C GLY A 56 -10.79 -6.10 9.13
N SER A 57 -10.71 -7.33 8.64
CA SER A 57 -9.65 -8.27 9.04
C SER A 57 -8.34 -8.08 8.28
N THR A 58 -8.38 -7.39 7.13
CA THR A 58 -7.17 -7.12 6.36
C THR A 58 -6.32 -6.05 7.04
N ARG A 59 -5.02 -6.31 7.15
CA ARG A 59 -4.07 -5.35 7.70
C ARG A 59 -3.26 -4.72 6.60
N PHE A 60 -2.85 -3.47 6.80
CA PHE A 60 -2.05 -2.71 5.85
C PHE A 60 -0.79 -2.21 6.52
N TYR A 61 0.30 -2.18 5.76
CA TYR A 61 1.62 -1.79 6.25
C TYR A 61 2.23 -0.78 5.30
N ILE A 62 2.93 0.21 5.86
CA ILE A 62 3.66 1.20 5.09
C ILE A 62 5.13 0.82 5.12
N THR A 63 5.77 0.78 3.95
CA THR A 63 7.19 0.52 3.84
C THR A 63 7.85 1.65 3.05
N LYS A 64 8.96 2.15 3.59
CA LYS A 64 9.76 3.17 2.92
C LYS A 64 10.69 2.49 1.91
N ILE A 65 10.75 3.04 0.72
CA ILE A 65 11.68 2.62 -0.32
C ILE A 65 13.00 3.35 -0.10
N GLU A 66 14.07 2.60 0.11
CA GLU A 66 15.40 3.17 0.27
C GLU A 66 16.16 3.23 -1.05
#